data_6025c7527c4ad28b84882f40bfae7b1a
#
_entry.id   6025c7527c4ad28b84882f40bfae7b1a
#
_cell.length_a   1.000
_cell.length_b   1.000
_cell.length_c   1.000
_cell.angle_alpha   90.00
_cell.angle_beta   90.00
_cell.angle_gamma   90.00
#
_symmetry.space_group_name_H-M   'P 1'
#
loop_
_entity.id
_entity.type
_entity.pdbx_description
1 polymer ?
#
loop_
_entity_poly.entity_id
_entity_poly.type
_entity_poly.pdbx_seq_one_letter_code
_entity_poly.pdbx_strand_id
1 'polypeptide(L)'
;MHETMKHALRLWQHGVVPLPLCEGGKHLDLSQMGYEPMHLSSRSKLLKEFAFRGIAFHLSQRPPEPSTVEGWFSSEKANIGILGGFAELIILDFDRMRGFERWRKQNAKLVARTPVERSPRGVHVYLRCSEPTVSTSLYFGLRKIGHVKALGGYAVTAPSVLRNGGTYRWLPGQSLLDLEPQKIRSLATLGLRPLSPLKHCYDRVLNRGGFVPG
;
A
#
# COMPACT_ATOMS: atom_id res chain seq x y z
N MET A 1 12.68 13.14 -19.57
CA MET A 1 11.80 12.50 -18.55
C MET A 1 11.19 11.26 -19.16
N HIS A 2 11.52 10.06 -18.65
CA HIS A 2 11.04 8.76 -19.14
C HIS A 2 9.64 8.42 -18.60
N GLU A 3 8.97 7.40 -19.19
CA GLU A 3 7.56 7.11 -18.92
C GLU A 3 7.28 6.71 -17.46
N THR A 4 8.18 5.97 -16.81
CA THR A 4 8.02 5.59 -15.38
C THR A 4 7.95 6.80 -14.47
N MET A 5 8.86 7.78 -14.67
CA MET A 5 8.87 9.04 -13.91
C MET A 5 7.60 9.86 -14.17
N LYS A 6 7.21 10.02 -15.44
CA LYS A 6 5.96 10.73 -15.79
C LYS A 6 4.74 10.08 -15.12
N HIS A 7 4.69 8.76 -15.12
CA HIS A 7 3.59 8.03 -14.48
C HIS A 7 3.58 8.22 -12.96
N ALA A 8 4.75 8.15 -12.31
CA ALA A 8 4.87 8.40 -10.88
C ALA A 8 4.43 9.82 -10.50
N LEU A 9 4.84 10.84 -11.25
CA LEU A 9 4.42 12.22 -11.01
C LEU A 9 2.92 12.42 -11.21
N ARG A 10 2.31 11.78 -12.22
CA ARG A 10 0.85 11.81 -12.40
C ARG A 10 0.13 11.19 -11.21
N LEU A 11 0.60 10.05 -10.68
CA LEU A 11 0.06 9.44 -9.48
C LEU A 11 0.17 10.40 -8.28
N TRP A 12 1.32 11.06 -8.13
CA TRP A 12 1.52 12.05 -7.06
C TRP A 12 0.54 13.22 -7.19
N GLN A 13 0.33 13.76 -8.40
CA GLN A 13 -0.65 14.82 -8.68
C GLN A 13 -2.10 14.38 -8.36
N HIS A 14 -2.41 13.09 -8.42
CA HIS A 14 -3.70 12.50 -8.02
C HIS A 14 -3.77 12.17 -6.52
N GLY A 15 -2.90 12.75 -5.70
CA GLY A 15 -2.98 12.64 -4.24
C GLY A 15 -2.61 11.27 -3.68
N VAL A 16 -1.75 10.53 -4.36
CA VAL A 16 -1.15 9.30 -3.85
C VAL A 16 0.38 9.39 -3.90
N VAL A 17 1.06 8.75 -2.95
CA VAL A 17 2.53 8.79 -2.87
C VAL A 17 3.11 7.57 -3.59
N PRO A 18 3.76 7.75 -4.77
CA PRO A 18 4.47 6.67 -5.44
C PRO A 18 5.81 6.41 -4.76
N LEU A 19 6.20 5.15 -4.69
CA LEU A 19 7.45 4.69 -4.11
C LEU A 19 8.27 3.94 -5.16
N PRO A 20 9.59 4.21 -5.30
CA PRO A 20 10.45 3.48 -6.22
C PRO A 20 10.71 2.08 -5.66
N LEU A 21 10.52 1.08 -6.50
CA LEU A 21 10.81 -0.31 -6.17
C LEU A 21 11.93 -0.82 -7.06
N CYS A 22 12.73 -1.76 -6.55
CA CYS A 22 13.80 -2.40 -7.30
C CYS A 22 13.29 -2.98 -8.63
N GLU A 23 14.10 -2.90 -9.68
CA GLU A 23 13.81 -3.48 -10.99
C GLU A 23 13.36 -4.95 -10.89
N GLY A 24 12.22 -5.26 -11.47
CA GLY A 24 11.62 -6.59 -11.43
C GLY A 24 11.27 -7.11 -10.05
N GLY A 25 11.37 -6.27 -9.03
CA GLY A 25 11.12 -6.61 -7.62
C GLY A 25 9.88 -5.95 -7.04
N LYS A 26 9.68 -6.25 -5.75
CA LYS A 26 8.61 -5.67 -4.93
C LYS A 26 9.14 -4.87 -3.73
N HIS A 27 10.46 -4.89 -3.53
CA HIS A 27 11.10 -4.20 -2.41
C HIS A 27 11.37 -2.75 -2.78
N LEU A 28 11.31 -1.86 -1.79
CA LEU A 28 11.73 -0.48 -1.97
C LEU A 28 13.16 -0.41 -2.47
N ASP A 29 13.39 0.48 -3.41
CA ASP A 29 14.73 0.90 -3.80
C ASP A 29 15.17 2.06 -2.92
N LEU A 30 15.76 1.72 -1.77
CA LEU A 30 16.21 2.70 -0.78
C LEU A 30 17.32 3.59 -1.31
N SER A 31 18.15 3.11 -2.24
CA SER A 31 19.21 3.90 -2.84
C SER A 31 18.67 5.05 -3.67
N GLN A 32 17.60 4.81 -4.44
CA GLN A 32 16.89 5.85 -5.19
C GLN A 32 16.19 6.86 -4.27
N MET A 33 15.80 6.43 -3.08
CA MET A 33 15.19 7.30 -2.08
C MET A 33 16.22 8.12 -1.28
N GLY A 34 17.53 8.00 -1.59
CA GLY A 34 18.59 8.71 -0.87
C GLY A 34 18.93 8.14 0.50
N TYR A 35 18.42 6.95 0.83
CA TYR A 35 18.86 6.24 2.01
C TYR A 35 20.11 5.42 1.68
N GLU A 36 21.23 5.76 2.31
CA GLU A 36 22.40 4.90 2.27
C GLU A 36 21.99 3.47 2.65
N PRO A 37 22.49 2.46 1.93
CA PRO A 37 22.28 1.09 2.34
C PRO A 37 22.90 0.96 3.74
N MET A 38 22.08 1.15 4.77
CA MET A 38 22.51 0.80 6.10
C MET A 38 23.12 -0.59 5.96
N HIS A 39 24.35 -0.78 6.45
CA HIS A 39 25.00 -2.09 6.59
C HIS A 39 24.20 -2.99 7.55
N LEU A 40 22.93 -3.09 7.29
CA LEU A 40 22.05 -4.10 7.83
C LEU A 40 22.56 -5.40 7.21
N SER A 41 23.55 -5.97 7.90
CA SER A 41 24.09 -7.28 7.57
C SER A 41 22.91 -8.18 7.20
N SER A 42 23.10 -9.05 6.23
CA SER A 42 22.11 -9.95 5.63
C SER A 42 21.30 -10.80 6.65
N ARG A 43 21.60 -10.68 7.94
CA ARG A 43 21.11 -11.52 9.02
C ARG A 43 19.75 -11.11 9.62
N SER A 44 19.19 -9.93 9.33
CA SER A 44 17.93 -9.55 9.97
C SER A 44 16.91 -9.00 8.98
N LYS A 45 16.10 -9.90 8.42
CA LYS A 45 14.87 -9.56 7.68
C LYS A 45 13.93 -8.68 8.51
N LEU A 46 13.90 -8.89 9.82
CA LEU A 46 13.12 -8.11 10.78
C LEU A 46 13.57 -6.65 10.83
N LEU A 47 14.88 -6.36 10.93
CA LEU A 47 15.38 -4.99 10.99
C LEU A 47 15.07 -4.21 9.70
N LYS A 48 15.17 -4.87 8.52
CA LYS A 48 14.77 -4.26 7.24
C LYS A 48 13.27 -3.93 7.22
N GLU A 49 12.44 -4.81 7.75
CA GLU A 49 11.00 -4.59 7.83
C GLU A 49 10.63 -3.46 8.80
N PHE A 50 11.32 -3.35 9.94
CA PHE A 50 11.14 -2.23 10.88
C PHE A 50 11.59 -0.89 10.30
N ALA A 51 12.76 -0.84 9.69
CA ALA A 51 13.26 0.38 9.04
C ALA A 51 12.30 0.83 7.95
N PHE A 52 11.83 -0.09 7.12
CA PHE A 52 10.84 0.18 6.09
C PHE A 52 9.53 0.75 6.65
N ARG A 53 8.98 0.14 7.71
CA ARG A 53 7.75 0.64 8.35
C ARG A 53 7.92 2.05 8.90
N GLY A 54 9.09 2.37 9.44
CA GLY A 54 9.45 3.72 9.89
C GLY A 54 9.43 4.74 8.75
N ILE A 55 10.06 4.41 7.62
CA ILE A 55 10.05 5.24 6.41
C ILE A 55 8.63 5.44 5.90
N ALA A 56 7.86 4.37 5.74
CA ALA A 56 6.48 4.44 5.27
C ALA A 56 5.57 5.25 6.22
N PHE A 57 5.77 5.12 7.53
CA PHE A 57 5.07 5.94 8.53
C PHE A 57 5.41 7.42 8.35
N HIS A 58 6.70 7.75 8.26
CA HIS A 58 7.14 9.14 8.08
C HIS A 58 6.55 9.77 6.80
N LEU A 59 6.64 9.06 5.68
CA LEU A 59 6.11 9.52 4.39
C LEU A 59 4.58 9.67 4.39
N SER A 60 3.87 8.89 5.19
CA SER A 60 2.41 9.04 5.32
C SER A 60 2.00 10.30 6.08
N GLN A 61 2.89 10.83 6.92
CA GLN A 61 2.67 12.10 7.66
C GLN A 61 3.22 13.31 6.90
N ARG A 62 4.31 13.11 6.16
CA ARG A 62 5.00 14.14 5.39
C ARG A 62 5.30 13.60 3.99
N PRO A 63 4.37 13.79 3.05
CA PRO A 63 4.57 13.33 1.68
C PRO A 63 5.76 14.05 1.05
N PRO A 64 6.48 13.40 0.12
CA PRO A 64 7.59 14.01 -0.57
C PRO A 64 7.12 15.15 -1.47
N GLU A 65 8.00 16.12 -1.70
CA GLU A 65 7.79 17.14 -2.74
C GLU A 65 7.89 16.52 -4.15
N PRO A 66 7.30 17.13 -5.18
CA PRO A 66 7.38 16.66 -6.57
C PRO A 66 8.83 16.40 -7.03
N SER A 67 9.75 17.31 -6.72
CA SER A 67 11.16 17.21 -7.07
C SER A 67 11.85 16.00 -6.40
N THR A 68 11.40 15.64 -5.20
CA THR A 68 11.86 14.43 -4.52
C THR A 68 11.37 13.18 -5.25
N VAL A 69 10.10 13.17 -5.69
CA VAL A 69 9.56 12.06 -6.51
C VAL A 69 10.32 11.94 -7.83
N GLU A 70 10.63 13.05 -8.49
CA GLU A 70 11.47 13.04 -9.71
C GLU A 70 12.82 12.37 -9.46
N GLY A 71 13.50 12.75 -8.38
CA GLY A 71 14.78 12.14 -7.98
C GLY A 71 14.66 10.65 -7.73
N TRP A 72 13.59 10.22 -7.06
CA TRP A 72 13.33 8.79 -6.76
C TRP A 72 13.12 7.93 -8.00
N PHE A 73 12.60 8.49 -9.08
CA PHE A 73 12.35 7.79 -10.33
C PHE A 73 13.36 8.21 -11.42
N SER A 74 14.63 8.40 -11.06
CA SER A 74 15.70 8.67 -12.02
C SER A 74 15.99 7.47 -12.94
N SER A 75 15.74 6.25 -12.48
CA SER A 75 15.82 5.04 -13.29
C SER A 75 14.48 4.69 -13.95
N GLU A 76 14.49 4.51 -15.29
CA GLU A 76 13.29 4.08 -16.03
C GLU A 76 12.85 2.65 -15.73
N LYS A 77 13.75 1.83 -15.16
CA LYS A 77 13.52 0.42 -14.85
C LYS A 77 12.89 0.19 -13.48
N ALA A 78 12.71 1.24 -12.69
CA ALA A 78 12.08 1.14 -11.38
C ALA A 78 10.62 0.64 -11.51
N ASN A 79 10.24 -0.32 -10.68
CA ASN A 79 8.85 -0.62 -10.44
C ASN A 79 8.24 0.44 -9.53
N ILE A 80 6.91 0.55 -9.51
CA ILE A 80 6.18 1.55 -8.74
C ILE A 80 5.40 0.86 -7.63
N GLY A 81 5.52 1.38 -6.41
CA GLY A 81 4.65 1.07 -5.29
C GLY A 81 3.75 2.26 -4.96
N ILE A 82 2.62 2.02 -4.31
CA ILE A 82 1.75 3.05 -3.74
C ILE A 82 1.79 2.94 -2.22
N LEU A 83 2.13 4.03 -1.56
CA LEU A 83 2.13 4.12 -0.10
C LEU A 83 0.70 4.07 0.44
N GLY A 84 0.46 3.19 1.42
CA GLY A 84 -0.76 3.20 2.21
C GLY A 84 -0.66 4.14 3.41
N GLY A 85 -1.81 4.60 3.91
CA GLY A 85 -1.92 5.46 5.08
C GLY A 85 -1.86 6.97 4.79
N PHE A 86 -1.30 7.39 3.67
CA PHE A 86 -1.34 8.79 3.27
C PHE A 86 -2.76 9.18 2.82
N ALA A 87 -3.27 10.31 3.33
CA ALA A 87 -4.63 10.81 3.05
C ALA A 87 -5.69 9.71 3.19
N GLU A 88 -5.60 8.90 4.25
CA GLU A 88 -6.52 7.80 4.55
C GLU A 88 -6.51 6.65 3.52
N LEU A 89 -5.58 6.65 2.56
CA LEU A 89 -5.52 5.62 1.51
C LEU A 89 -5.24 4.24 2.11
N ILE A 90 -6.10 3.30 1.79
CA ILE A 90 -5.87 1.88 2.05
C ILE A 90 -5.96 1.08 0.75
N ILE A 91 -5.20 -0.01 0.68
CA ILE A 91 -5.21 -0.91 -0.47
C ILE A 91 -5.57 -2.31 0.04
N LEU A 92 -6.72 -2.81 -0.41
CA LEU A 92 -7.12 -4.19 -0.14
C LEU A 92 -6.38 -5.09 -1.14
N ASP A 93 -5.38 -5.80 -0.68
CA ASP A 93 -4.55 -6.72 -1.48
C ASP A 93 -5.08 -8.14 -1.31
N PHE A 94 -5.94 -8.56 -2.23
CA PHE A 94 -6.48 -9.92 -2.29
C PHE A 94 -5.43 -10.86 -2.88
N ASP A 95 -4.99 -11.86 -2.11
CA ASP A 95 -3.95 -12.82 -2.52
C ASP A 95 -4.37 -13.68 -3.73
N ARG A 96 -5.68 -13.89 -3.92
CA ARG A 96 -6.24 -14.74 -4.99
C ARG A 96 -7.58 -14.21 -5.49
N MET A 97 -7.85 -14.43 -6.79
CA MET A 97 -9.13 -14.07 -7.43
C MET A 97 -10.35 -14.60 -6.70
N ARG A 98 -10.32 -15.85 -6.23
CA ARG A 98 -11.46 -16.46 -5.50
C ARG A 98 -11.87 -15.67 -4.25
N GLY A 99 -10.89 -15.10 -3.52
CA GLY A 99 -11.15 -14.25 -2.35
C GLY A 99 -11.84 -12.95 -2.75
N PHE A 100 -11.29 -12.29 -3.77
CA PHE A 100 -11.85 -11.07 -4.35
C PHE A 100 -13.26 -11.27 -4.87
N GLU A 101 -13.52 -12.29 -5.73
CA GLU A 101 -14.84 -12.54 -6.31
C GLU A 101 -15.91 -12.82 -5.25
N ARG A 102 -15.55 -13.55 -4.19
CA ARG A 102 -16.48 -13.81 -3.08
C ARG A 102 -16.87 -12.53 -2.36
N TRP A 103 -15.90 -11.67 -2.06
CA TRP A 103 -16.12 -10.40 -1.40
C TRP A 103 -16.86 -9.40 -2.32
N ARG A 104 -16.47 -9.33 -3.60
CA ARG A 104 -17.06 -8.44 -4.60
C ARG A 104 -18.57 -8.64 -4.77
N LYS A 105 -19.07 -9.86 -4.62
CA LYS A 105 -20.53 -10.14 -4.72
C LYS A 105 -21.37 -9.28 -3.77
N GLN A 106 -20.84 -8.97 -2.60
CA GLN A 106 -21.53 -8.14 -1.60
C GLN A 106 -21.18 -6.65 -1.75
N ASN A 107 -20.13 -6.32 -2.50
CA ASN A 107 -19.59 -4.97 -2.62
C ASN A 107 -19.52 -4.49 -4.08
N ALA A 108 -20.39 -5.02 -4.96
CA ALA A 108 -20.31 -4.79 -6.41
C ALA A 108 -20.39 -3.30 -6.79
N LYS A 109 -21.29 -2.56 -6.16
CA LYS A 109 -21.47 -1.11 -6.43
C LYS A 109 -20.23 -0.30 -6.05
N LEU A 110 -19.58 -0.66 -4.94
CA LEU A 110 -18.31 -0.02 -4.51
C LEU A 110 -17.19 -0.32 -5.51
N VAL A 111 -17.01 -1.60 -5.85
CA VAL A 111 -15.95 -2.06 -6.76
C VAL A 111 -16.06 -1.41 -8.15
N ALA A 112 -17.28 -1.16 -8.63
CA ALA A 112 -17.52 -0.51 -9.91
C ALA A 112 -17.13 0.99 -9.94
N ARG A 113 -16.88 1.61 -8.78
CA ARG A 113 -16.71 3.07 -8.64
C ARG A 113 -15.39 3.46 -7.98
N THR A 114 -14.50 2.51 -7.76
CA THR A 114 -13.21 2.74 -7.12
C THR A 114 -12.08 2.18 -7.98
N PRO A 115 -10.83 2.66 -7.84
CA PRO A 115 -9.72 2.09 -8.58
C PRO A 115 -9.50 0.61 -8.24
N VAL A 116 -9.35 -0.22 -9.28
CA VAL A 116 -9.14 -1.66 -9.16
C VAL A 116 -8.05 -2.12 -10.13
N GLU A 117 -7.14 -2.91 -9.62
CA GLU A 117 -5.97 -3.40 -10.34
C GLU A 117 -5.84 -4.91 -10.23
N ARG A 118 -5.52 -5.55 -11.34
CA ARG A 118 -5.10 -6.95 -11.38
C ARG A 118 -3.64 -7.04 -10.97
N SER A 119 -3.35 -7.82 -9.95
CA SER A 119 -2.00 -8.25 -9.60
C SER A 119 -1.70 -9.62 -10.23
N PRO A 120 -0.44 -10.11 -10.20
CA PRO A 120 -0.10 -11.40 -10.81
C PRO A 120 -0.92 -12.60 -10.33
N ARG A 121 -1.49 -12.55 -9.12
CA ARG A 121 -2.26 -13.66 -8.53
C ARG A 121 -3.65 -13.26 -8.05
N GLY A 122 -3.90 -11.99 -7.85
CA GLY A 122 -5.11 -11.50 -7.23
C GLY A 122 -5.53 -10.12 -7.71
N VAL A 123 -5.98 -9.30 -6.79
CA VAL A 123 -6.55 -7.97 -7.10
C VAL A 123 -6.19 -6.99 -5.98
N HIS A 124 -5.89 -5.76 -6.34
CA HIS A 124 -5.85 -4.62 -5.44
C HIS A 124 -7.11 -3.77 -5.63
N VAL A 125 -7.69 -3.33 -4.53
CA VAL A 125 -8.80 -2.36 -4.52
C VAL A 125 -8.39 -1.18 -3.65
N TYR A 126 -8.47 0.02 -4.20
CA TYR A 126 -8.02 1.25 -3.55
C TYR A 126 -9.19 2.00 -2.96
N LEU A 127 -9.10 2.36 -1.67
CA LEU A 127 -10.16 3.02 -0.91
C LEU A 127 -9.56 4.08 0.02
N ARG A 128 -10.37 5.03 0.49
CA ARG A 128 -10.03 5.90 1.62
C ARG A 128 -10.86 5.47 2.83
N CYS A 129 -10.21 5.24 3.97
CA CYS A 129 -10.85 4.72 5.18
C CYS A 129 -10.68 5.72 6.33
N SER A 130 -11.80 6.28 6.81
CA SER A 130 -11.77 7.29 7.87
C SER A 130 -11.37 6.70 9.23
N GLU A 131 -11.64 5.40 9.47
CA GLU A 131 -11.12 4.74 10.66
C GLU A 131 -9.62 4.46 10.49
N PRO A 132 -8.76 4.93 11.43
CA PRO A 132 -7.32 4.68 11.36
C PRO A 132 -6.99 3.19 11.19
N THR A 133 -6.29 2.88 10.13
CA THR A 133 -6.01 1.48 9.75
C THR A 133 -4.50 1.28 9.59
N VAL A 134 -3.97 0.20 10.16
CA VAL A 134 -2.58 -0.22 9.98
C VAL A 134 -2.50 -1.43 9.04
N SER A 135 -1.35 -1.59 8.39
CA SER A 135 -1.12 -2.72 7.50
C SER A 135 -1.16 -4.05 8.24
N THR A 136 -2.05 -4.95 7.83
CA THR A 136 -2.28 -6.24 8.50
C THR A 136 -2.94 -7.27 7.57
N SER A 137 -3.12 -8.50 8.07
CA SER A 137 -3.91 -9.53 7.39
C SER A 137 -5.39 -9.17 7.32
N LEU A 138 -6.04 -9.53 6.22
CA LEU A 138 -7.43 -9.23 5.92
C LEU A 138 -8.26 -10.51 5.88
N TYR A 139 -9.40 -10.50 6.58
CA TYR A 139 -10.31 -11.63 6.69
C TYR A 139 -11.71 -11.26 6.22
N PHE A 140 -12.35 -12.21 5.52
CA PHE A 140 -13.76 -12.16 5.18
C PHE A 140 -14.45 -13.40 5.77
N GLY A 141 -15.34 -13.18 6.72
CA GLY A 141 -15.80 -14.24 7.60
C GLY A 141 -14.61 -14.80 8.42
N LEU A 142 -14.42 -16.11 8.41
CA LEU A 142 -13.32 -16.81 9.10
C LEU A 142 -12.10 -17.03 8.19
N ARG A 143 -12.16 -16.63 6.93
CA ARG A 143 -11.09 -16.92 5.97
C ARG A 143 -10.20 -15.71 5.75
N LYS A 144 -8.88 -15.94 5.84
CA LYS A 144 -7.90 -14.98 5.34
C LYS A 144 -8.04 -14.90 3.82
N ILE A 145 -8.18 -13.68 3.30
CA ILE A 145 -8.34 -13.40 1.87
C ILE A 145 -7.20 -12.56 1.28
N GLY A 146 -6.35 -12.03 2.15
CA GLY A 146 -5.24 -11.18 1.73
C GLY A 146 -4.73 -10.29 2.84
N HIS A 147 -4.37 -9.06 2.47
CA HIS A 147 -3.86 -8.05 3.37
C HIS A 147 -4.53 -6.70 3.11
N VAL A 148 -4.59 -5.83 4.11
CA VAL A 148 -4.76 -4.40 3.92
C VAL A 148 -3.39 -3.74 4.00
N LYS A 149 -3.05 -2.92 3.01
CA LYS A 149 -1.89 -2.04 3.00
C LYS A 149 -2.41 -0.65 3.36
N ALA A 150 -2.04 -0.19 4.53
CA ALA A 150 -2.46 1.07 5.11
C ALA A 150 -1.23 1.72 5.76
N LEU A 151 -1.38 2.38 6.90
CA LEU A 151 -0.24 2.96 7.60
C LEU A 151 0.89 1.94 7.81
N GLY A 152 2.10 2.30 7.41
CA GLY A 152 3.29 1.45 7.49
C GLY A 152 3.35 0.35 6.41
N GLY A 153 2.62 0.50 5.29
CA GLY A 153 2.65 -0.46 4.20
C GLY A 153 2.53 0.18 2.81
N TYR A 154 2.75 -0.63 1.78
CA TYR A 154 2.59 -0.25 0.38
C TYR A 154 2.16 -1.46 -0.46
N ALA A 155 1.67 -1.21 -1.65
CA ALA A 155 1.42 -2.22 -2.67
C ALA A 155 2.14 -1.87 -3.96
N VAL A 156 2.62 -2.89 -4.68
CA VAL A 156 3.14 -2.72 -6.05
C VAL A 156 1.97 -2.37 -6.96
N THR A 157 2.16 -1.46 -7.91
CA THR A 157 1.12 -1.03 -8.84
C THR A 157 1.57 -1.09 -10.30
N ALA A 158 0.61 -1.01 -11.22
CA ALA A 158 0.87 -0.85 -12.65
C ALA A 158 1.68 0.44 -12.92
N PRO A 159 2.55 0.43 -13.91
CA PRO A 159 2.79 -0.62 -14.91
C PRO A 159 3.90 -1.64 -14.54
N SER A 160 4.12 -1.86 -13.25
CA SER A 160 5.21 -2.72 -12.75
C SER A 160 5.20 -4.13 -13.34
N VAL A 161 6.41 -4.65 -13.60
CA VAL A 161 6.65 -6.00 -14.11
C VAL A 161 7.64 -6.71 -13.18
N LEU A 162 7.31 -7.93 -12.76
CA LEU A 162 8.18 -8.75 -11.92
C LEU A 162 9.14 -9.59 -12.77
N ARG A 163 10.29 -9.98 -12.19
CA ARG A 163 11.29 -10.83 -12.86
C ARG A 163 10.72 -12.14 -13.42
N ASN A 164 9.66 -12.67 -12.82
CA ASN A 164 8.98 -13.88 -13.30
C ASN A 164 7.90 -13.61 -14.36
N GLY A 165 7.86 -12.41 -14.95
CA GLY A 165 6.88 -11.99 -15.96
C GLY A 165 5.51 -11.58 -15.38
N GLY A 166 5.31 -11.64 -14.08
CA GLY A 166 4.06 -11.18 -13.46
C GLY A 166 3.85 -9.68 -13.62
N THR A 167 2.68 -9.27 -14.08
CA THR A 167 2.35 -7.87 -14.37
C THR A 167 1.23 -7.36 -13.48
N TYR A 168 1.23 -6.05 -13.26
CA TYR A 168 0.13 -5.31 -12.63
C TYR A 168 -0.59 -4.51 -13.71
N ARG A 169 -1.93 -4.52 -13.71
CA ARG A 169 -2.73 -3.86 -14.74
C ARG A 169 -4.04 -3.34 -14.15
N TRP A 170 -4.32 -2.08 -14.37
CA TRP A 170 -5.63 -1.52 -14.04
C TRP A 170 -6.76 -2.19 -14.80
N LEU A 171 -7.92 -2.32 -14.20
CA LEU A 171 -9.13 -2.62 -14.95
C LEU A 171 -9.47 -1.42 -15.85
N PRO A 172 -10.07 -1.64 -17.02
CA PRO A 172 -10.41 -0.56 -17.94
C PRO A 172 -11.24 0.54 -17.25
N GLY A 173 -10.74 1.79 -17.31
CA GLY A 173 -11.40 2.95 -16.70
C GLY A 173 -11.41 2.96 -15.16
N GLN A 174 -10.58 2.12 -14.52
CA GLN A 174 -10.51 2.02 -13.06
C GLN A 174 -9.09 2.20 -12.52
N SER A 175 -8.28 3.02 -13.15
CA SER A 175 -6.98 3.39 -12.58
C SER A 175 -7.14 4.50 -11.52
N LEU A 176 -6.08 4.73 -10.73
CA LEU A 176 -5.97 5.89 -9.84
C LEU A 176 -5.94 7.22 -10.59
N LEU A 177 -5.76 7.19 -11.92
CA LEU A 177 -5.83 8.38 -12.79
C LEU A 177 -7.23 8.59 -13.38
N ASP A 178 -8.09 7.57 -13.35
CA ASP A 178 -9.47 7.62 -13.87
C ASP A 178 -10.49 7.86 -12.77
N LEU A 179 -10.29 7.28 -11.60
CA LEU A 179 -11.24 7.29 -10.49
C LEU A 179 -10.57 7.66 -9.16
N GLU A 180 -11.27 8.46 -8.36
CA GLU A 180 -10.92 8.68 -6.97
C GLU A 180 -11.27 7.44 -6.12
N PRO A 181 -10.39 7.02 -5.18
CA PRO A 181 -10.70 5.97 -4.22
C PRO A 181 -11.95 6.31 -3.40
N GLN A 182 -12.93 5.43 -3.42
CA GLN A 182 -14.19 5.63 -2.69
C GLN A 182 -13.94 5.69 -1.19
N LYS A 183 -14.65 6.62 -0.51
CA LYS A 183 -14.57 6.77 0.94
C LYS A 183 -15.43 5.73 1.63
N ILE A 184 -14.87 5.11 2.67
CA ILE A 184 -15.56 4.19 3.57
C ILE A 184 -15.33 4.62 5.01
N ARG A 185 -16.26 4.31 5.91
CA ARG A 185 -16.08 4.57 7.33
C ARG A 185 -15.04 3.61 7.93
N SER A 186 -15.18 2.32 7.69
CA SER A 186 -14.32 1.28 8.23
C SER A 186 -14.33 0.02 7.38
N LEU A 187 -13.35 -0.86 7.56
CA LEU A 187 -13.32 -2.17 6.91
C LEU A 187 -14.52 -3.04 7.28
N ALA A 188 -15.07 -2.89 8.49
CA ALA A 188 -16.24 -3.63 8.96
C ALA A 188 -17.47 -3.37 8.10
N THR A 189 -17.64 -2.15 7.55
CA THR A 189 -18.76 -1.82 6.65
C THR A 189 -18.75 -2.62 5.36
N LEU A 190 -17.59 -3.20 5.01
CA LEU A 190 -17.39 -4.07 3.85
C LEU A 190 -17.40 -5.56 4.20
N GLY A 191 -17.78 -5.92 5.43
CA GLY A 191 -17.73 -7.28 5.94
C GLY A 191 -16.29 -7.79 6.16
N LEU A 192 -15.30 -6.88 6.17
CA LEU A 192 -13.88 -7.20 6.33
C LEU A 192 -13.43 -7.00 7.79
N ARG A 193 -12.53 -7.87 8.24
CA ARG A 193 -11.92 -7.78 9.56
C ARG A 193 -10.40 -7.78 9.45
N PRO A 194 -9.71 -6.73 9.94
CA PRO A 194 -8.27 -6.75 10.11
C PRO A 194 -7.95 -7.62 11.35
N LEU A 195 -7.01 -8.55 11.20
CA LEU A 195 -6.39 -9.21 12.35
C LEU A 195 -4.98 -8.66 12.49
N SER A 196 -4.79 -7.77 13.45
CA SER A 196 -3.47 -7.29 13.82
C SER A 196 -2.99 -8.06 15.05
N PRO A 197 -1.85 -8.76 14.97
CA PRO A 197 -1.15 -9.22 16.17
C PRO A 197 -0.77 -8.02 17.06
N LEU A 198 -0.62 -6.84 16.48
CA LEU A 198 -0.23 -5.60 17.17
C LEU A 198 -1.41 -4.87 17.82
N LYS A 199 -2.65 -5.06 17.36
CA LYS A 199 -3.81 -4.44 18.02
C LYS A 199 -3.92 -4.92 19.47
N HIS A 200 -3.60 -6.17 19.73
CA HIS A 200 -3.56 -6.72 21.10
C HIS A 200 -2.40 -6.14 21.95
N CYS A 201 -1.27 -5.79 21.35
CA CYS A 201 -0.18 -5.12 22.04
C CYS A 201 -0.44 -3.61 22.20
N TYR A 202 -0.98 -2.95 21.17
CA TYR A 202 -1.25 -1.51 21.20
C TYR A 202 -2.34 -1.17 22.22
N ASP A 203 -3.45 -1.91 22.20
CA ASP A 203 -4.54 -1.75 23.18
C ASP A 203 -4.06 -2.08 24.62
N ARG A 204 -3.11 -3.03 24.79
CA ARG A 204 -2.48 -3.30 26.10
C ARG A 204 -1.53 -2.20 26.55
N VAL A 205 -0.80 -1.56 25.64
CA VAL A 205 0.15 -0.47 25.97
C VAL A 205 -0.62 0.81 26.30
N LEU A 206 -1.63 1.16 25.48
CA LEU A 206 -2.44 2.37 25.72
C LEU A 206 -3.37 2.25 26.93
N ASN A 207 -3.92 1.05 27.19
CA ASN A 207 -4.79 0.83 28.37
C ASN A 207 -4.03 0.52 29.68
N ARG A 208 -2.71 0.34 29.64
CA ARG A 208 -1.87 0.20 30.83
C ARG A 208 -1.03 1.41 31.18
N GLY A 209 -0.97 2.39 30.32
CA GLY A 209 -0.20 3.62 30.50
C GLY A 209 -1.08 4.78 30.92
N GLY A 210 -1.69 4.70 32.07
CA GLY A 210 -2.06 5.89 32.84
C GLY A 210 -0.77 6.60 33.30
N PHE A 211 -0.11 7.31 32.36
CA PHE A 211 0.94 8.26 32.72
C PHE A 211 0.24 9.54 33.15
N VAL A 212 0.09 9.73 34.47
CA VAL A 212 -0.26 11.02 35.08
C VAL A 212 1.07 11.75 35.24
N PRO A 213 1.30 12.88 34.52
CA PRO A 213 2.44 13.73 34.86
C PRO A 213 2.12 14.45 36.18
N GLY A 214 2.97 14.22 37.17
CA GLY A 214 3.06 15.07 38.38
C GLY A 214 3.87 16.32 38.11
#